data_ac3c7d5d5d31a312b692cf3e3ce7579f
#
_entry.id   ac3c7d5d5d31a312b692cf3e3ce7579f
#
_cell.length_a   1.000
_cell.length_b   1.000
_cell.length_c   1.000
_cell.angle_alpha   90.00
_cell.angle_beta   90.00
_cell.angle_gamma   90.00
#
_symmetry.space_group_name_H-M   'P 1'
#
loop_
_entity.id
_entity.type
_entity.pdbx_description
1 polymer ?
#
loop_
_entity_poly.entity_id
_entity_poly.type
_entity_poly.pdbx_seq_one_letter_code
_entity_poly.pdbx_strand_id
1 'polypeptide(L)'
;TLTDYFIKKNHTMISDDKVATFMKEELIYAVPSYPYRRPYRKVEDLGIFIENFSKENKPISKIYNLIKSDEKEEIFINEIKGIKKFTALRYATDIDLQVNKKSRFEILSKIANSIKVYDISIPWDLDRLEEVYQAIIKHNK
;
A
#
# COMPACT_ATOMS: atom_id res chain seq x y z
N THR A 1 6.67 -10.48 6.19
CA THR A 1 6.09 -9.13 6.06
C THR A 1 4.56 -9.17 5.99
N LEU A 2 3.90 -8.02 6.14
CA LEU A 2 2.44 -7.94 6.08
C LEU A 2 1.89 -8.41 4.71
N THR A 3 2.54 -8.02 3.61
CA THR A 3 2.19 -8.49 2.25
C THR A 3 2.22 -10.01 2.16
N ASP A 4 3.26 -10.66 2.67
CA ASP A 4 3.38 -12.11 2.70
C ASP A 4 2.24 -12.76 3.49
N TYR A 5 1.84 -12.13 4.59
CA TYR A 5 0.75 -12.60 5.42
C TYR A 5 -0.59 -12.58 4.66
N PHE A 6 -0.89 -11.48 3.95
CA PHE A 6 -2.08 -11.39 3.11
C PHE A 6 -2.08 -12.44 1.99
N ILE A 7 -0.95 -12.68 1.33
CA ILE A 7 -0.81 -13.72 0.29
C ILE A 7 -1.11 -15.09 0.87
N LYS A 8 -0.56 -15.44 2.05
CA LYS A 8 -0.84 -16.71 2.75
C LYS A 8 -2.31 -16.88 3.15
N LYS A 9 -3.03 -15.77 3.36
CA LYS A 9 -4.49 -15.74 3.58
C LYS A 9 -5.29 -15.73 2.26
N ASN A 10 -4.64 -16.04 1.14
CA ASN A 10 -5.23 -16.15 -0.20
C ASN A 10 -5.74 -14.82 -0.79
N HIS A 11 -5.18 -13.68 -0.36
CA HIS A 11 -5.41 -12.41 -1.04
C HIS A 11 -4.58 -12.32 -2.32
N THR A 12 -5.15 -11.71 -3.35
CA THR A 12 -4.50 -11.53 -4.65
C THR A 12 -3.46 -10.41 -4.55
N MET A 13 -2.22 -10.71 -4.96
CA MET A 13 -1.16 -9.72 -5.06
C MET A 13 -1.29 -8.91 -6.36
N ILE A 14 -1.03 -7.61 -6.28
CA ILE A 14 -0.92 -6.71 -7.44
C ILE A 14 0.54 -6.29 -7.65
N SER A 15 1.24 -6.02 -6.55
CA SER A 15 2.66 -5.67 -6.55
C SER A 15 3.26 -5.96 -5.19
N ASP A 16 4.56 -6.23 -5.13
CA ASP A 16 5.27 -6.48 -3.88
C ASP A 16 5.79 -5.19 -3.24
N ASP A 17 6.40 -4.30 -4.01
CA ASP A 17 7.11 -3.11 -3.51
C ASP A 17 6.50 -1.82 -4.05
N LYS A 18 6.57 -1.61 -5.35
CA LYS A 18 6.08 -0.40 -6.01
C LYS A 18 4.92 -0.72 -6.93
N VAL A 19 3.84 0.04 -6.81
CA VAL A 19 2.67 -0.08 -7.66
C VAL A 19 2.57 1.11 -8.59
N ALA A 20 2.52 0.86 -9.90
CA ALA A 20 2.17 1.88 -10.87
C ALA A 20 0.68 2.18 -10.78
N THR A 21 0.32 3.44 -10.96
CA THR A 21 -1.08 3.87 -10.89
C THR A 21 -1.45 4.76 -12.07
N PHE A 22 -2.69 4.71 -12.48
CA PHE A 22 -3.27 5.67 -13.44
C PHE A 22 -4.69 6.06 -13.02
N MET A 23 -5.17 7.17 -13.54
CA MET A 23 -6.53 7.65 -13.31
C MET A 23 -7.40 7.38 -14.54
N LYS A 24 -8.60 6.84 -14.31
CA LYS A 24 -9.65 6.70 -15.30
C LYS A 24 -11.00 6.98 -14.63
N GLU A 25 -11.81 7.86 -15.22
CA GLU A 25 -13.18 8.18 -14.74
C GLU A 25 -13.20 8.55 -13.24
N GLU A 26 -12.25 9.40 -12.81
CA GLU A 26 -12.04 9.84 -11.41
C GLU A 26 -11.62 8.74 -10.42
N LEU A 27 -11.45 7.50 -10.87
CA LEU A 27 -10.92 6.42 -10.07
C LEU A 27 -9.43 6.23 -10.31
N ILE A 28 -8.70 5.90 -9.24
CA ILE A 28 -7.28 5.54 -9.32
C ILE A 28 -7.17 4.02 -9.37
N TYR A 29 -6.45 3.53 -10.36
CA TYR A 29 -6.22 2.10 -10.56
C TYR A 29 -4.79 1.73 -10.26
N ALA A 30 -4.62 0.62 -9.56
CA ALA A 30 -3.34 -0.08 -9.42
C ALA A 30 -3.10 -0.96 -10.64
N VAL A 31 -1.88 -0.90 -11.19
CA VAL A 31 -1.45 -1.71 -12.32
C VAL A 31 -0.62 -2.88 -11.81
N PRO A 32 -0.95 -4.13 -12.17
CA PRO A 32 -0.14 -5.27 -11.81
C PRO A 32 1.28 -5.13 -12.37
N SER A 33 2.29 -5.42 -11.56
CA SER A 33 3.69 -5.33 -11.98
C SER A 33 4.20 -6.67 -12.52
N TYR A 34 4.63 -7.56 -11.63
CA TYR A 34 5.11 -8.89 -11.99
C TYR A 34 4.83 -9.86 -10.83
N PRO A 35 4.64 -11.17 -11.11
CA PRO A 35 4.13 -12.14 -10.15
C PRO A 35 5.22 -12.71 -9.23
N TYR A 36 6.17 -11.89 -8.79
CA TYR A 36 7.24 -12.32 -7.90
C TYR A 36 7.33 -11.43 -6.66
N ARG A 37 7.49 -12.05 -5.51
CA ARG A 37 7.76 -11.38 -4.24
C ARG A 37 9.25 -11.51 -3.89
N ARG A 38 9.90 -10.42 -3.52
CA ARG A 38 11.33 -10.38 -3.18
C ARG A 38 11.56 -10.14 -1.69
N PRO A 39 11.61 -11.19 -0.86
CA PRO A 39 11.77 -11.01 0.58
C PRO A 39 13.15 -10.47 0.98
N TYR A 40 14.18 -10.70 0.16
CA TYR A 40 15.57 -10.38 0.51
C TYR A 40 16.29 -9.42 -0.45
N ARG A 41 15.62 -8.85 -1.42
CA ARG A 41 16.15 -7.86 -2.40
C ARG A 41 17.53 -8.23 -3.00
N LYS A 42 17.81 -9.51 -3.19
CA LYS A 42 18.98 -9.94 -3.94
C LYS A 42 18.78 -9.61 -5.41
N VAL A 43 19.74 -8.89 -6.00
CA VAL A 43 19.65 -8.37 -7.38
C VAL A 43 19.55 -9.52 -8.41
N GLU A 44 20.15 -10.68 -8.10
CA GLU A 44 20.27 -11.83 -8.98
C GLU A 44 19.08 -12.80 -8.88
N ASP A 45 18.13 -12.54 -7.96
CA ASP A 45 17.00 -13.42 -7.70
C ASP A 45 15.69 -12.77 -8.16
N LEU A 46 14.95 -13.46 -9.03
CA LEU A 46 13.60 -13.03 -9.43
C LEU A 46 12.62 -13.02 -8.26
N GLY A 47 12.92 -13.80 -7.22
CA GLY A 47 12.08 -13.92 -6.04
C GLY A 47 11.15 -15.13 -6.10
N ILE A 48 10.17 -15.15 -5.18
CA ILE A 48 9.20 -16.23 -5.04
C ILE A 48 8.00 -15.95 -5.93
N PHE A 49 7.69 -16.88 -6.84
CA PHE A 49 6.53 -16.80 -7.72
C PHE A 49 5.22 -16.85 -6.91
N ILE A 50 4.27 -15.99 -7.24
CA ILE A 50 2.96 -15.89 -6.60
C ILE A 50 1.87 -16.29 -7.61
N GLU A 51 1.24 -17.42 -7.39
CA GLU A 51 0.16 -17.92 -8.27
C GLU A 51 -1.07 -17.02 -8.22
N ASN A 52 -1.45 -16.56 -7.01
CA ASN A 52 -2.59 -15.66 -6.83
C ASN A 52 -2.19 -14.21 -7.10
N PHE A 53 -1.82 -13.94 -8.35
CA PHE A 53 -1.42 -12.61 -8.85
C PHE A 53 -2.49 -12.04 -9.78
N SER A 54 -2.81 -10.76 -9.61
CA SER A 54 -3.79 -10.08 -10.46
C SER A 54 -3.24 -9.91 -11.89
N LYS A 55 -4.06 -10.26 -12.87
CA LYS A 55 -3.79 -10.01 -14.30
C LYS A 55 -4.50 -8.73 -14.80
N GLU A 56 -5.28 -8.10 -13.95
CA GLU A 56 -6.10 -6.95 -14.30
C GLU A 56 -5.83 -5.77 -13.37
N ASN A 57 -5.99 -4.57 -13.89
CA ASN A 57 -5.96 -3.36 -13.09
C ASN A 57 -7.11 -3.36 -12.07
N LYS A 58 -6.83 -2.92 -10.85
CA LYS A 58 -7.84 -2.87 -9.78
C LYS A 58 -7.98 -1.45 -9.25
N PRO A 59 -9.20 -0.96 -9.01
CA PRO A 59 -9.39 0.33 -8.39
C PRO A 59 -8.86 0.33 -6.96
N ILE A 60 -8.17 1.40 -6.57
CA ILE A 60 -7.67 1.59 -5.21
C ILE A 60 -8.77 2.28 -4.41
N SER A 61 -9.28 1.63 -3.38
CA SER A 61 -10.30 2.19 -2.49
C SER A 61 -9.72 2.85 -1.25
N LYS A 62 -8.64 2.30 -0.71
CA LYS A 62 -8.01 2.75 0.54
C LYS A 62 -6.50 2.58 0.49
N ILE A 63 -5.80 3.46 1.19
CA ILE A 63 -4.36 3.36 1.42
C ILE A 63 -4.13 3.34 2.93
N TYR A 64 -3.33 2.40 3.41
CA TYR A 64 -2.89 2.31 4.81
C TYR A 64 -1.42 2.70 4.91
N ASN A 65 -1.16 3.78 5.63
CA ASN A 65 0.17 4.22 6.00
C ASN A 65 0.58 3.51 7.30
N LEU A 66 1.61 2.69 7.23
CA LEU A 66 2.03 1.85 8.35
C LEU A 66 2.90 2.68 9.31
N ILE A 67 2.42 2.87 10.55
CA ILE A 67 3.12 3.57 11.61
C ILE A 67 3.60 2.54 12.63
N LYS A 68 4.91 2.52 12.89
CA LYS A 68 5.47 1.67 13.92
C LYS A 68 4.96 2.10 15.30
N SER A 69 4.48 1.15 16.08
CA SER A 69 4.15 1.31 17.51
C SER A 69 4.96 0.34 18.38
N ASP A 70 4.89 0.53 19.69
CA ASP A 70 5.50 -0.39 20.62
C ASP A 70 4.78 -1.76 20.61
N GLU A 71 5.50 -2.83 20.98
CA GLU A 71 5.01 -4.21 20.90
C GLU A 71 3.75 -4.45 21.73
N LYS A 72 3.55 -3.67 22.80
CA LYS A 72 2.40 -3.79 23.72
C LYS A 72 1.22 -2.89 23.39
N GLU A 73 1.36 -1.98 22.43
CA GLU A 73 0.30 -1.05 22.07
C GLU A 73 -0.82 -1.73 21.27
N GLU A 74 -2.02 -1.17 21.40
CA GLU A 74 -3.16 -1.57 20.60
C GLU A 74 -3.04 -1.09 19.16
N ILE A 75 -3.70 -1.80 18.24
CA ILE A 75 -3.72 -1.45 16.82
C ILE A 75 -4.83 -0.43 16.59
N PHE A 76 -4.46 0.77 16.14
CA PHE A 76 -5.40 1.84 15.80
C PHE A 76 -5.40 2.14 14.32
N ILE A 77 -6.57 2.38 13.76
CA ILE A 77 -6.74 2.84 12.37
C ILE A 77 -7.45 4.20 12.41
N ASN A 78 -6.77 5.24 11.94
CA ASN A 78 -7.29 6.61 11.92
C ASN A 78 -7.26 7.20 10.51
N GLU A 79 -8.35 7.81 10.07
CA GLU A 79 -8.39 8.49 8.77
C GLU A 79 -7.53 9.75 8.80
N ILE A 80 -6.62 9.88 7.83
CA ILE A 80 -5.80 11.07 7.64
C ILE A 80 -6.54 12.05 6.73
N LYS A 81 -6.62 13.32 7.14
CA LYS A 81 -7.33 14.38 6.40
C LYS A 81 -6.41 15.58 6.10
N GLY A 82 -6.80 16.38 5.12
CA GLY A 82 -6.13 17.64 4.78
C GLY A 82 -4.65 17.47 4.44
N ILE A 83 -3.83 18.40 4.90
CA ILE A 83 -2.40 18.46 4.56
C ILE A 83 -1.60 17.23 5.02
N LYS A 84 -2.00 16.59 6.13
CA LYS A 84 -1.35 15.36 6.62
C LYS A 84 -1.48 14.23 5.60
N LYS A 85 -2.66 14.10 4.96
CA LYS A 85 -2.92 13.12 3.91
C LYS A 85 -1.99 13.35 2.71
N PHE A 86 -1.86 14.59 2.27
CA PHE A 86 -0.94 14.94 1.19
C PHE A 86 0.53 14.62 1.55
N THR A 87 0.93 14.91 2.79
CA THR A 87 2.28 14.62 3.28
C THR A 87 2.57 13.11 3.29
N ALA A 88 1.64 12.29 3.81
CA ALA A 88 1.78 10.83 3.81
C ALA A 88 1.92 10.28 2.39
N LEU A 89 1.08 10.72 1.45
CA LEU A 89 1.16 10.31 0.04
C LEU A 89 2.46 10.77 -0.62
N ARG A 90 2.97 11.96 -0.30
CA ARG A 90 4.25 12.45 -0.83
C ARG A 90 5.41 11.54 -0.45
N TYR A 91 5.44 11.03 0.79
CA TYR A 91 6.49 10.09 1.23
C TYR A 91 6.31 8.70 0.63
N ALA A 92 5.07 8.26 0.40
CA ALA A 92 4.77 6.96 -0.20
C ALA A 92 5.01 6.93 -1.71
N THR A 93 5.08 8.09 -2.38
CA THR A 93 5.30 8.15 -3.83
C THR A 93 6.78 8.31 -4.16
N ASP A 94 7.35 7.27 -4.76
CA ASP A 94 8.70 7.27 -5.31
C ASP A 94 8.68 7.84 -6.74
N ILE A 95 8.40 9.15 -6.84
CA ILE A 95 8.52 9.86 -8.12
C ILE A 95 9.77 10.74 -8.03
N ASP A 96 10.93 10.13 -8.11
CA ASP A 96 12.20 10.85 -8.24
C ASP A 96 12.61 11.06 -9.71
N LEU A 97 11.68 10.90 -10.61
CA LEU A 97 11.83 11.40 -11.96
C LEU A 97 11.82 12.94 -11.88
N GLN A 98 12.71 13.60 -12.62
CA GLN A 98 12.75 15.06 -12.79
C GLN A 98 11.49 15.59 -13.52
N VAL A 99 10.36 14.99 -13.19
CA VAL A 99 9.05 15.41 -13.66
C VAL A 99 8.75 16.76 -13.03
N ASN A 100 8.31 17.68 -13.86
CA ASN A 100 7.85 19.00 -13.47
C ASN A 100 7.10 18.95 -12.13
N LYS A 101 7.59 19.69 -11.13
CA LYS A 101 7.04 19.75 -9.78
C LYS A 101 5.53 20.03 -9.76
N LYS A 102 5.04 20.80 -10.75
CA LYS A 102 3.62 21.09 -10.93
C LYS A 102 2.82 19.83 -11.27
N SER A 103 3.27 19.02 -12.22
CA SER A 103 2.58 17.77 -12.60
C SER A 103 2.55 16.78 -11.43
N ARG A 104 3.64 16.69 -10.66
CA ARG A 104 3.68 15.86 -9.45
C ARG A 104 2.65 16.32 -8.42
N PHE A 105 2.57 17.63 -8.16
CA PHE A 105 1.59 18.18 -7.23
C PHE A 105 0.16 17.92 -7.69
N GLU A 106 -0.13 18.09 -8.98
CA GLU A 106 -1.45 17.82 -9.55
C GLU A 106 -1.86 16.35 -9.40
N ILE A 107 -0.95 15.41 -9.71
CA ILE A 107 -1.20 13.97 -9.55
C ILE A 107 -1.46 13.62 -8.08
N LEU A 108 -0.60 14.08 -7.16
CA LEU A 108 -0.76 13.83 -5.72
C LEU A 108 -2.05 14.43 -5.17
N SER A 109 -2.42 15.63 -5.62
CA SER A 109 -3.67 16.28 -5.22
C SER A 109 -4.88 15.49 -5.70
N LYS A 110 -4.86 14.97 -6.92
CA LYS A 110 -5.93 14.11 -7.44
C LYS A 110 -6.05 12.82 -6.62
N ILE A 111 -4.93 12.13 -6.34
CA ILE A 111 -4.92 10.94 -5.49
C ILE A 111 -5.47 11.25 -4.10
N ALA A 112 -5.00 12.35 -3.49
CA ALA A 112 -5.45 12.78 -2.17
C ALA A 112 -6.97 13.06 -2.10
N ASN A 113 -7.56 13.55 -3.18
CA ASN A 113 -9.01 13.81 -3.24
C ASN A 113 -9.84 12.56 -3.53
N SER A 114 -9.28 11.58 -4.26
CA SER A 114 -10.03 10.41 -4.73
C SER A 114 -9.95 9.21 -3.81
N ILE A 115 -8.87 9.05 -3.01
CA ILE A 115 -8.64 7.86 -2.19
C ILE A 115 -8.66 8.22 -0.71
N LYS A 116 -9.28 7.39 0.12
CA LYS A 116 -9.18 7.49 1.58
C LYS A 116 -7.82 6.95 2.04
N VAL A 117 -7.15 7.68 2.92
CA VAL A 117 -5.85 7.31 3.50
C VAL A 117 -5.98 7.21 5.01
N TYR A 118 -5.43 6.15 5.55
CA TYR A 118 -5.48 5.85 6.98
C TYR A 118 -4.07 5.62 7.54
N ASP A 119 -3.78 6.15 8.71
CA ASP A 119 -2.67 5.68 9.52
C ASP A 119 -3.11 4.42 10.26
N ILE A 120 -2.31 3.37 10.20
CA ILE A 120 -2.48 2.18 11.02
C ILE A 120 -1.25 2.02 11.91
N SER A 121 -1.47 2.04 13.23
CA SER A 121 -0.45 1.76 14.23
C SER A 121 -0.18 0.25 14.28
N ILE A 122 1.06 -0.16 14.00
CA ILE A 122 1.43 -1.57 13.90
C ILE A 122 2.51 -1.87 14.93
N PRO A 123 2.23 -2.78 15.88
CA PRO A 123 3.27 -3.32 16.74
C PRO A 123 4.32 -4.05 15.90
N TRP A 124 5.60 -3.75 16.14
CA TRP A 124 6.71 -4.33 15.36
C TRP A 124 7.06 -5.74 15.83
N ASP A 125 6.02 -6.57 15.92
CA ASP A 125 6.05 -7.96 16.38
C ASP A 125 5.41 -8.87 15.33
N LEU A 126 6.15 -9.86 14.86
CA LEU A 126 5.69 -10.78 13.80
C LEU A 126 4.59 -11.72 14.31
N ASP A 127 4.56 -12.01 15.61
CA ASP A 127 3.54 -12.88 16.22
C ASP A 127 2.17 -12.20 16.28
N ARG A 128 2.14 -10.87 16.16
CA ARG A 128 0.92 -10.07 16.10
C ARG A 128 0.39 -9.76 14.70
N LEU A 129 0.96 -10.37 13.66
CA LEU A 129 0.50 -10.13 12.28
C LEU A 129 -0.96 -10.53 12.04
N GLU A 130 -1.48 -11.56 12.74
CA GLU A 130 -2.89 -11.92 12.66
C GLU A 130 -3.79 -10.79 13.18
N GLU A 131 -3.42 -10.13 14.27
CA GLU A 131 -4.21 -9.02 14.83
C GLU A 131 -4.25 -7.84 13.84
N VAL A 132 -3.11 -7.50 13.23
CA VAL A 132 -3.02 -6.44 12.20
C VAL A 132 -3.89 -6.78 10.99
N TYR A 133 -3.82 -8.03 10.52
CA TYR A 133 -4.64 -8.54 9.43
C TYR A 133 -6.13 -8.40 9.75
N GLN A 134 -6.58 -8.88 10.91
CA GLN A 134 -7.98 -8.80 11.31
C GLN A 134 -8.48 -7.37 11.46
N ALA A 135 -7.64 -6.47 11.99
CA ALA A 135 -7.97 -5.04 12.09
C ALA A 135 -8.24 -4.42 10.69
N ILE A 136 -7.38 -4.71 9.71
CA ILE A 136 -7.54 -4.24 8.33
C ILE A 136 -8.80 -4.85 7.68
N ILE A 137 -9.03 -6.16 7.83
CA ILE A 137 -10.20 -6.84 7.26
C ILE A 137 -11.50 -6.29 7.85
N LYS A 138 -11.55 -6.11 9.17
CA LYS A 138 -12.71 -5.55 9.85
C LYS A 138 -13.00 -4.11 9.40
N HIS A 139 -11.96 -3.32 9.20
CA HIS A 139 -12.08 -1.93 8.75
C HIS A 139 -12.51 -1.82 7.27
N ASN A 140 -12.39 -2.88 6.48
CA ASN A 140 -12.78 -2.92 5.08
C ASN A 140 -14.21 -3.42 4.84
N LYS A 141 -14.88 -3.93 5.86
CA LYS A 141 -16.30 -4.29 5.83
C LYS A 141 -17.16 -3.05 5.99
#